data_a2cc67ca216f13e2f08cd1c766f64b7b
#
_entry.id   a2cc67ca216f13e2f08cd1c766f64b7b
#
_cell.length_a   1.000
_cell.length_b   1.000
_cell.length_c   1.000
_cell.angle_alpha   90.00
_cell.angle_beta   90.00
_cell.angle_gamma   90.00
#
_symmetry.space_group_name_H-M   'P 1'
#
loop_
_entity.id
_entity.type
_entity.pdbx_description
1 polymer ?
#
loop_
_entity_poly.entity_id
_entity_poly.type
_entity_poly.pdbx_seq_one_letter_code
_entity_poly.pdbx_strand_id
1 'polypeptide(L)'
;MATGSTADFNLKRNEVIDAALRKVRAVNPSDMATLEQTYQTAKALNQILREEDLAGTGQSVNLWALSRAALYLVVGSQIYGTDQGLKNNILDVLSMHFRNTSGEDVPVELVTAAKFADIVDKNETGDPEVAYLNKTRLLTDQQLWVDPVPSSLGTTSGVLGTDTLSYQCTQTHTSVAENRPISGVSWPLYWQVGGSSTTAWVTATDYTNAELLWYTYKRPLYDFDAATDNPDMPSGWGRFLIYRLAHDISSDYGLPLEERAWLRSIYKEAYENLFPSKRAVTTKETRKVQWY
;
A
#
# COMPACT_ATOMS: atom_id res chain seq x y z
N MET A 1 33.18 -6.21 -14.44
CA MET A 1 32.63 -5.78 -13.13
C MET A 1 31.47 -4.85 -13.41
N ALA A 2 30.32 -5.07 -12.77
CA ALA A 2 29.23 -4.13 -12.87
C ALA A 2 29.61 -2.84 -12.14
N THR A 3 29.47 -1.69 -12.81
CA THR A 3 29.83 -0.36 -12.29
C THR A 3 28.63 0.47 -11.84
N GLY A 4 27.40 -0.11 -11.88
CA GLY A 4 26.19 0.54 -11.42
C GLY A 4 26.09 0.51 -9.90
N SER A 5 25.76 1.65 -9.30
CA SER A 5 25.53 1.79 -7.86
C SER A 5 24.05 1.62 -7.46
N THR A 6 23.14 1.42 -8.41
CA THR A 6 21.70 1.29 -8.20
C THR A 6 21.24 -0.13 -8.50
N ALA A 7 20.35 -0.66 -7.66
CA ALA A 7 19.75 -1.99 -7.79
C ALA A 7 18.30 -1.90 -8.30
N ASP A 8 17.96 -0.82 -8.99
CA ASP A 8 16.60 -0.40 -9.38
C ASP A 8 16.25 -0.71 -10.85
N PHE A 9 16.69 -1.87 -11.36
CA PHE A 9 16.28 -2.32 -12.67
C PHE A 9 14.77 -2.61 -12.69
N ASN A 10 14.00 -1.66 -13.19
CA ASN A 10 12.57 -1.78 -13.42
C ASN A 10 12.26 -1.64 -14.92
N LEU A 11 11.45 -2.55 -15.43
CA LEU A 11 10.94 -2.49 -16.80
C LEU A 11 9.76 -1.52 -16.84
N LYS A 12 9.77 -0.58 -17.77
CA LYS A 12 8.64 0.30 -18.04
C LYS A 12 7.46 -0.48 -18.66
N ARG A 13 6.23 0.06 -18.52
CA ARG A 13 5.02 -0.56 -19.09
C ARG A 13 5.22 -1.01 -20.53
N ASN A 14 5.68 -0.13 -21.40
CA ASN A 14 5.84 -0.46 -22.82
C ASN A 14 6.92 -1.51 -23.05
N GLU A 15 7.98 -1.55 -22.26
CA GLU A 15 9.01 -2.60 -22.36
C GLU A 15 8.45 -3.98 -21.99
N VAL A 16 7.57 -4.06 -20.99
CA VAL A 16 6.85 -5.29 -20.63
C VAL A 16 5.94 -5.73 -21.78
N ILE A 17 5.17 -4.78 -22.37
CA ILE A 17 4.26 -5.03 -23.47
C ILE A 17 5.02 -5.52 -24.70
N ASP A 18 6.07 -4.83 -25.12
CA ASP A 18 6.88 -5.20 -26.29
C ASP A 18 7.52 -6.57 -26.11
N ALA A 19 8.03 -6.84 -24.90
CA ALA A 19 8.61 -8.15 -24.59
C ALA A 19 7.55 -9.27 -24.67
N ALA A 20 6.33 -9.04 -24.18
CA ALA A 20 5.25 -10.02 -24.25
C ALA A 20 4.78 -10.26 -25.69
N LEU A 21 4.60 -9.19 -26.50
CA LEU A 21 4.21 -9.28 -27.91
C LEU A 21 5.24 -10.04 -28.77
N ARG A 22 6.53 -9.87 -28.46
CA ARG A 22 7.59 -10.65 -29.12
C ARG A 22 7.54 -12.14 -28.72
N LYS A 23 7.13 -12.48 -27.51
CA LYS A 23 6.97 -13.88 -27.07
C LYS A 23 5.84 -14.58 -27.82
N VAL A 24 4.78 -13.85 -28.17
CA VAL A 24 3.68 -14.39 -28.96
C VAL A 24 3.88 -14.19 -30.48
N ARG A 25 5.08 -13.74 -30.90
CA ARG A 25 5.43 -13.51 -32.32
C ARG A 25 4.52 -12.49 -33.02
N ALA A 26 3.83 -11.64 -32.28
CA ALA A 26 3.00 -10.59 -32.83
C ALA A 26 3.81 -9.43 -33.43
N VAL A 27 5.03 -9.25 -32.94
CA VAL A 27 5.97 -8.20 -33.33
C VAL A 27 7.36 -8.83 -33.56
N ASN A 28 8.00 -8.51 -34.69
CA ASN A 28 9.37 -8.96 -34.91
C ASN A 28 10.36 -8.21 -33.99
N PRO A 29 11.56 -8.77 -33.75
CA PRO A 29 12.55 -8.14 -32.89
C PRO A 29 12.98 -6.73 -33.30
N SER A 30 12.94 -6.43 -34.62
CA SER A 30 13.30 -5.13 -35.19
C SER A 30 12.14 -4.12 -35.26
N ASP A 31 10.92 -4.57 -35.03
CA ASP A 31 9.73 -3.77 -35.23
C ASP A 31 9.19 -3.25 -33.89
N MET A 32 8.39 -2.19 -33.94
CA MET A 32 7.65 -1.67 -32.83
C MET A 32 6.20 -2.15 -32.88
N ALA A 33 5.58 -2.36 -31.71
CA ALA A 33 4.16 -2.64 -31.61
C ALA A 33 3.32 -1.47 -32.16
N THR A 34 2.22 -1.78 -32.79
CA THR A 34 1.25 -0.77 -33.23
C THR A 34 0.54 -0.15 -32.02
N LEU A 35 -0.04 1.04 -32.19
CA LEU A 35 -0.81 1.69 -31.12
C LEU A 35 -1.96 0.80 -30.63
N GLU A 36 -2.65 0.11 -31.53
CA GLU A 36 -3.76 -0.78 -31.18
C GLU A 36 -3.26 -1.99 -30.39
N GLN A 37 -2.18 -2.65 -30.81
CA GLN A 37 -1.58 -3.75 -30.07
C GLN A 37 -1.16 -3.30 -28.68
N THR A 38 -0.50 -2.14 -28.55
CA THR A 38 -0.07 -1.58 -27.27
C THR A 38 -1.26 -1.29 -26.36
N TYR A 39 -2.34 -0.72 -26.90
CA TYR A 39 -3.53 -0.37 -26.13
C TYR A 39 -4.26 -1.61 -25.58
N GLN A 40 -4.50 -2.61 -26.43
CA GLN A 40 -5.18 -3.84 -26.01
C GLN A 40 -4.33 -4.63 -25.01
N THR A 41 -3.02 -4.72 -25.26
CA THR A 41 -2.10 -5.42 -24.35
C THR A 41 -1.94 -4.69 -23.02
N ALA A 42 -2.02 -3.34 -22.99
CA ALA A 42 -2.00 -2.57 -21.74
C ALA A 42 -3.24 -2.84 -20.88
N LYS A 43 -4.41 -3.01 -21.50
CA LYS A 43 -5.63 -3.42 -20.75
C LYS A 43 -5.48 -4.79 -20.14
N ALA A 44 -4.96 -5.76 -20.89
CA ALA A 44 -4.70 -7.10 -20.38
C ALA A 44 -3.69 -7.08 -19.22
N LEU A 45 -2.64 -6.24 -19.32
CA LEU A 45 -1.66 -6.08 -18.25
C LEU A 45 -2.29 -5.51 -16.96
N ASN A 46 -3.12 -4.47 -17.06
CA ASN A 46 -3.83 -3.92 -15.89
C ASN A 46 -4.83 -4.94 -15.29
N GLN A 47 -5.47 -5.75 -16.12
CA GLN A 47 -6.33 -6.83 -15.63
C GLN A 47 -5.54 -7.88 -14.84
N ILE A 48 -4.35 -8.27 -15.31
CA ILE A 48 -3.46 -9.18 -14.59
C ILE A 48 -3.08 -8.61 -13.22
N LEU A 49 -2.77 -7.31 -13.12
CA LEU A 49 -2.47 -6.66 -11.83
C LEU A 49 -3.65 -6.76 -10.88
N ARG A 50 -4.87 -6.56 -11.36
CA ARG A 50 -6.08 -6.70 -10.53
C ARG A 50 -6.34 -8.14 -10.09
N GLU A 51 -6.07 -9.12 -10.93
CA GLU A 51 -6.16 -10.54 -10.58
C GLU A 51 -5.14 -10.90 -9.49
N GLU A 52 -3.92 -10.40 -9.56
CA GLU A 52 -2.88 -10.62 -8.53
C GLU A 52 -3.22 -9.93 -7.21
N ASP A 53 -3.86 -8.76 -7.22
CA ASP A 53 -4.38 -8.13 -6.01
C ASP A 53 -5.41 -9.02 -5.29
N LEU A 54 -6.33 -9.61 -6.05
CA LEU A 54 -7.37 -10.50 -5.52
C LEU A 54 -6.79 -11.83 -5.02
N ALA A 55 -5.82 -12.40 -5.76
CA ALA A 55 -5.17 -13.65 -5.37
C ALA A 55 -4.39 -13.54 -4.05
N GLY A 56 -3.88 -12.34 -3.73
CA GLY A 56 -3.17 -12.06 -2.49
C GLY A 56 -4.01 -12.07 -1.22
N THR A 57 -5.34 -12.29 -1.31
CA THR A 57 -6.23 -12.28 -0.13
C THR A 57 -6.14 -13.55 0.72
N GLY A 58 -5.48 -14.59 0.27
CA GLY A 58 -5.49 -15.91 0.96
C GLY A 58 -4.20 -16.34 1.65
N GLN A 59 -3.01 -16.08 1.13
CA GLN A 59 -1.77 -16.65 1.71
C GLN A 59 -0.45 -15.92 1.41
N SER A 60 -0.40 -14.93 0.53
CA SER A 60 0.79 -14.13 0.30
C SER A 60 0.44 -12.66 0.37
N VAL A 61 0.74 -12.07 1.51
CA VAL A 61 0.64 -10.62 1.64
C VAL A 61 1.72 -10.02 0.73
N ASN A 62 1.29 -9.27 -0.26
CA ASN A 62 2.20 -8.46 -1.07
C ASN A 62 2.79 -7.38 -0.15
N LEU A 63 3.94 -7.66 0.45
CA LEU A 63 4.55 -6.81 1.49
C LEU A 63 4.81 -5.38 0.99
N TRP A 64 5.09 -5.21 -0.29
CA TRP A 64 5.26 -3.88 -0.90
C TRP A 64 3.95 -3.11 -1.09
N ALA A 65 2.79 -3.79 -1.04
CA ALA A 65 1.48 -3.17 -1.05
C ALA A 65 1.00 -2.78 0.36
N LEU A 66 1.81 -3.01 1.40
CA LEU A 66 1.54 -2.55 2.74
C LEU A 66 1.99 -1.09 2.88
N SER A 67 1.12 -0.29 3.42
CA SER A 67 1.38 1.11 3.72
C SER A 67 0.95 1.43 5.14
N ARG A 68 1.64 2.38 5.76
CA ARG A 68 1.28 2.90 7.07
C ARG A 68 0.80 4.33 6.93
N ALA A 69 -0.27 4.67 7.64
CA ALA A 69 -0.78 6.03 7.70
C ALA A 69 -1.23 6.37 9.11
N ALA A 70 -1.35 7.65 9.37
CA ALA A 70 -1.95 8.16 10.58
C ALA A 70 -3.20 8.94 10.25
N LEU A 71 -4.20 8.86 11.12
CA LEU A 71 -5.44 9.60 11.07
C LEU A 71 -5.51 10.49 12.29
N TYR A 72 -5.82 11.78 12.06
CA TYR A 72 -6.08 12.71 13.15
C TYR A 72 -7.49 12.49 13.69
N LEU A 73 -7.57 12.31 14.99
CA LEU A 73 -8.86 12.22 15.66
C LEU A 73 -9.45 13.61 15.87
N VAL A 74 -10.76 13.70 15.82
CA VAL A 74 -11.53 14.91 16.07
C VAL A 74 -12.44 14.66 17.25
N VAL A 75 -12.38 15.52 18.26
CA VAL A 75 -13.25 15.42 19.44
C VAL A 75 -14.72 15.37 19.02
N GLY A 76 -15.44 14.40 19.55
CA GLY A 76 -16.84 14.20 19.25
C GLY A 76 -17.15 13.55 17.89
N SER A 77 -16.13 13.19 17.10
CA SER A 77 -16.31 12.48 15.83
C SER A 77 -16.05 10.99 16.00
N GLN A 78 -17.00 10.17 15.62
CA GLN A 78 -16.88 8.72 15.59
C GLN A 78 -16.50 8.17 14.20
N ILE A 79 -16.78 8.93 13.16
CA ILE A 79 -16.70 8.50 11.76
C ILE A 79 -15.66 9.34 11.04
N TYR A 80 -14.77 8.69 10.33
CA TYR A 80 -13.70 9.31 9.55
C TYR A 80 -13.75 8.83 8.11
N GLY A 81 -13.91 9.76 7.19
CA GLY A 81 -13.86 9.55 5.75
C GLY A 81 -12.54 10.04 5.14
N THR A 82 -12.47 9.98 3.83
CA THR A 82 -11.31 10.48 3.07
C THR A 82 -11.15 11.99 3.15
N ASP A 83 -12.24 12.72 3.35
CA ASP A 83 -12.28 14.15 3.63
C ASP A 83 -11.65 14.52 4.98
N GLN A 84 -11.61 13.57 5.91
CA GLN A 84 -11.02 13.72 7.25
C GLN A 84 -9.62 13.09 7.36
N GLY A 85 -9.01 12.68 6.23
CA GLY A 85 -7.63 12.19 6.17
C GLY A 85 -7.49 10.67 6.16
N LEU A 86 -8.57 9.90 6.14
CA LEU A 86 -8.49 8.47 5.87
C LEU A 86 -7.92 8.27 4.46
N LYS A 87 -6.96 7.37 4.30
CA LYS A 87 -6.40 7.08 2.98
C LYS A 87 -7.43 6.42 2.07
N ASN A 88 -7.37 6.77 0.80
CA ASN A 88 -8.18 6.13 -0.23
C ASN A 88 -7.65 4.72 -0.53
N ASN A 89 -8.51 3.90 -1.11
CA ASN A 89 -8.11 2.60 -1.65
C ASN A 89 -7.56 1.64 -0.60
N ILE A 90 -8.16 1.57 0.58
CA ILE A 90 -7.82 0.59 1.61
C ILE A 90 -8.49 -0.74 1.26
N LEU A 91 -7.72 -1.76 0.88
CA LEU A 91 -8.23 -3.12 0.68
C LEU A 91 -8.51 -3.80 2.01
N ASP A 92 -7.58 -3.65 2.96
CA ASP A 92 -7.71 -4.21 4.30
C ASP A 92 -6.83 -3.48 5.30
N VAL A 93 -7.24 -3.41 6.56
CA VAL A 93 -6.43 -2.91 7.67
C VAL A 93 -5.93 -4.10 8.46
N LEU A 94 -4.62 -4.18 8.62
CA LEU A 94 -3.95 -5.32 9.26
C LEU A 94 -3.71 -5.10 10.75
N SER A 95 -3.41 -3.85 11.13
CA SER A 95 -3.18 -3.46 12.52
C SER A 95 -3.52 -2.00 12.72
N MET A 96 -3.93 -1.66 13.92
CA MET A 96 -4.24 -0.30 14.32
C MET A 96 -3.80 -0.06 15.75
N HIS A 97 -3.32 1.13 16.05
CA HIS A 97 -2.99 1.56 17.39
C HIS A 97 -3.22 3.05 17.56
N PHE A 98 -3.67 3.42 18.71
CA PHE A 98 -3.81 4.80 19.12
C PHE A 98 -2.50 5.25 19.80
N ARG A 99 -1.93 6.35 19.36
CA ARG A 99 -0.77 6.96 20.00
C ARG A 99 -1.22 8.15 20.83
N ASN A 100 -1.02 8.06 22.13
CA ASN A 100 -1.35 9.14 23.05
C ASN A 100 -0.29 10.27 23.02
N THR A 101 -0.55 11.36 23.72
CA THR A 101 0.38 12.51 23.85
C THR A 101 1.71 12.15 24.51
N SER A 102 1.75 11.11 25.32
CA SER A 102 3.00 10.60 25.92
C SER A 102 3.85 9.80 24.94
N GLY A 103 3.33 9.53 23.72
CA GLY A 103 4.01 8.74 22.70
C GLY A 103 3.85 7.24 22.86
N GLU A 104 2.95 6.79 23.74
CA GLU A 104 2.66 5.37 23.95
C GLU A 104 1.66 4.87 22.90
N ASP A 105 1.92 3.69 22.36
CA ASP A 105 1.05 3.04 21.37
C ASP A 105 0.11 2.05 22.07
N VAL A 106 -1.17 2.36 22.09
CA VAL A 106 -2.23 1.50 22.62
C VAL A 106 -2.90 0.76 21.45
N PRO A 107 -2.93 -0.57 21.45
CA PRO A 107 -3.54 -1.32 20.35
C PRO A 107 -5.06 -1.08 20.29
N VAL A 108 -5.59 -0.88 19.07
CA VAL A 108 -7.01 -0.74 18.80
C VAL A 108 -7.49 -2.01 18.11
N GLU A 109 -8.55 -2.63 18.64
CA GLU A 109 -9.10 -3.86 18.10
C GLU A 109 -9.89 -3.59 16.81
N LEU A 110 -9.50 -4.25 15.73
CA LEU A 110 -10.27 -4.22 14.47
C LEU A 110 -11.40 -5.23 14.53
N VAL A 111 -12.63 -4.77 14.40
CA VAL A 111 -13.82 -5.61 14.53
C VAL A 111 -14.66 -5.66 13.25
N THR A 112 -15.52 -6.65 13.17
CA THR A 112 -16.53 -6.76 12.10
C THR A 112 -17.68 -5.81 12.31
N ALA A 113 -18.45 -5.52 11.24
CA ALA A 113 -19.65 -4.70 11.31
C ALA A 113 -20.65 -5.20 12.38
N ALA A 114 -20.82 -6.52 12.49
CA ALA A 114 -21.71 -7.13 13.46
C ALA A 114 -21.26 -6.83 14.90
N LYS A 115 -19.98 -7.08 15.21
CA LYS A 115 -19.41 -6.81 16.52
C LYS A 115 -19.46 -5.31 16.87
N PHE A 116 -19.21 -4.42 15.91
CA PHE A 116 -19.35 -2.98 16.13
C PHE A 116 -20.81 -2.57 16.38
N ALA A 117 -21.77 -3.21 15.68
CA ALA A 117 -23.21 -2.96 15.90
C ALA A 117 -23.67 -3.37 17.29
N ASP A 118 -23.07 -4.40 17.88
CA ASP A 118 -23.39 -4.95 19.20
C ASP A 118 -22.91 -4.06 20.37
N ILE A 119 -22.11 -3.03 20.11
CA ILE A 119 -21.70 -2.05 21.14
C ILE A 119 -22.94 -1.33 21.65
N VAL A 120 -23.18 -1.43 22.94
CA VAL A 120 -24.42 -0.95 23.58
C VAL A 120 -24.46 0.57 23.67
N ASP A 121 -23.37 1.18 24.12
CA ASP A 121 -23.24 2.64 24.24
C ASP A 121 -22.25 3.18 23.22
N LYS A 122 -22.78 3.69 22.10
CA LYS A 122 -21.98 4.31 21.04
C LYS A 122 -21.67 5.80 21.29
N ASN A 123 -22.11 6.34 22.41
CA ASN A 123 -21.84 7.70 22.82
C ASN A 123 -20.80 7.75 23.96
N GLU A 124 -20.30 6.61 24.36
CA GLU A 124 -19.16 6.55 25.29
C GLU A 124 -18.00 7.38 24.73
N THR A 125 -17.39 8.17 25.60
CA THR A 125 -16.30 9.06 25.22
C THR A 125 -15.01 8.65 25.92
N GLY A 126 -13.90 8.61 25.14
CA GLY A 126 -12.60 8.17 25.64
C GLY A 126 -11.57 8.00 24.53
N ASP A 127 -10.50 7.28 24.85
CA ASP A 127 -9.53 6.87 23.85
C ASP A 127 -10.09 5.72 23.01
N PRO A 128 -9.87 5.69 21.71
CA PRO A 128 -10.35 4.61 20.84
C PRO A 128 -9.76 3.25 21.22
N GLU A 129 -10.62 2.29 21.52
CA GLU A 129 -10.26 0.90 21.81
C GLU A 129 -10.63 -0.06 20.70
N VAL A 130 -11.68 0.29 19.94
CA VAL A 130 -12.25 -0.53 18.87
C VAL A 130 -12.40 0.28 17.60
N ALA A 131 -12.18 -0.34 16.45
CA ALA A 131 -12.40 0.28 15.16
C ALA A 131 -13.04 -0.67 14.15
N TYR A 132 -13.86 -0.13 13.27
CA TYR A 132 -14.51 -0.85 12.18
C TYR A 132 -14.31 -0.10 10.85
N LEU A 133 -13.75 -0.75 9.85
CA LEU A 133 -13.64 -0.22 8.50
C LEU A 133 -14.88 -0.60 7.69
N ASN A 134 -15.72 0.41 7.38
CA ASN A 134 -16.85 0.25 6.49
C ASN A 134 -16.37 0.30 5.03
N LYS A 135 -16.29 -0.87 4.40
CA LYS A 135 -15.86 -1.03 3.00
C LYS A 135 -17.06 -0.80 2.09
N THR A 136 -17.07 0.29 1.37
CA THR A 136 -18.06 0.57 0.36
C THR A 136 -17.65 0.03 -1.00
N ARG A 137 -18.57 0.02 -1.98
CA ARG A 137 -18.27 -0.40 -3.36
C ARG A 137 -17.18 0.47 -4.01
N LEU A 138 -17.18 1.76 -3.70
CA LEU A 138 -16.17 2.71 -4.15
C LEU A 138 -15.12 2.83 -3.07
N LEU A 139 -13.89 2.49 -3.38
CA LEU A 139 -12.77 2.58 -2.42
C LEU A 139 -12.47 4.02 -1.97
N THR A 140 -13.05 5.02 -2.64
CA THR A 140 -12.97 6.44 -2.28
C THR A 140 -13.92 6.84 -1.17
N ASP A 141 -15.00 6.07 -0.95
CA ASP A 141 -16.07 6.40 -0.01
C ASP A 141 -16.00 5.58 1.29
N GLN A 142 -14.85 5.00 1.55
CA GLN A 142 -14.63 4.20 2.75
C GLN A 142 -14.69 5.07 4.00
N GLN A 143 -15.21 4.50 5.08
CA GLN A 143 -15.32 5.14 6.38
C GLN A 143 -14.70 4.26 7.45
N LEU A 144 -13.94 4.87 8.34
CA LEU A 144 -13.46 4.25 9.56
C LEU A 144 -14.31 4.75 10.72
N TRP A 145 -14.88 3.82 11.47
CA TRP A 145 -15.67 4.08 12.67
C TRP A 145 -14.85 3.67 13.88
N VAL A 146 -14.80 4.50 14.90
CA VAL A 146 -14.05 4.27 16.13
C VAL A 146 -14.97 4.35 17.36
N ASP A 147 -14.60 3.60 18.40
CA ASP A 147 -15.32 3.58 19.67
C ASP A 147 -14.29 3.31 20.79
N PRO A 148 -14.34 4.00 21.92
CA PRO A 148 -15.15 5.20 22.26
C PRO A 148 -14.95 6.39 21.33
N VAL A 149 -15.88 7.33 21.39
CA VAL A 149 -15.79 8.62 20.67
C VAL A 149 -14.69 9.47 21.32
N PRO A 150 -13.73 10.00 20.58
CA PRO A 150 -12.67 10.84 21.15
C PRO A 150 -13.23 12.02 21.96
N SER A 151 -12.88 12.09 23.24
CA SER A 151 -13.43 13.08 24.18
C SER A 151 -12.51 14.26 24.44
N SER A 152 -11.22 13.98 24.48
CA SER A 152 -10.20 15.01 24.66
C SER A 152 -9.01 14.62 23.81
N LEU A 153 -8.53 15.53 23.01
CA LEU A 153 -7.28 15.38 22.30
C LEU A 153 -6.27 16.27 22.98
N GLY A 154 -5.10 15.72 23.27
CA GLY A 154 -4.01 16.50 23.85
C GLY A 154 -3.68 17.70 22.99
N THR A 155 -3.07 18.73 23.58
CA THR A 155 -2.65 19.92 22.86
C THR A 155 -1.62 19.56 21.81
N THR A 156 -2.02 19.55 20.55
CA THR A 156 -1.14 19.20 19.44
C THR A 156 -0.46 20.45 18.90
N SER A 157 0.82 20.34 18.59
CA SER A 157 1.53 21.37 17.87
C SER A 157 1.23 21.24 16.38
N GLY A 158 0.54 22.23 15.83
CA GLY A 158 0.29 22.35 14.41
C GLY A 158 0.92 23.61 13.83
N VAL A 159 1.35 23.54 12.59
CA VAL A 159 1.92 24.69 11.87
C VAL A 159 1.33 24.81 10.47
N LEU A 160 1.30 26.04 9.95
CA LEU A 160 0.92 26.31 8.58
C LEU A 160 2.16 26.18 7.69
N GLY A 161 2.08 25.34 6.67
CA GLY A 161 3.12 25.20 5.66
C GLY A 161 3.17 26.36 4.67
N THR A 162 4.23 26.43 3.88
CA THR A 162 4.37 27.43 2.82
C THR A 162 3.43 27.18 1.64
N ASP A 163 2.85 25.99 1.55
CA ASP A 163 1.83 25.59 0.58
C ASP A 163 0.39 25.88 1.06
N THR A 164 0.25 26.60 2.18
CA THR A 164 -1.04 26.91 2.82
C THR A 164 -1.76 25.73 3.47
N LEU A 165 -1.15 24.54 3.48
CA LEU A 165 -1.68 23.39 4.19
C LEU A 165 -1.26 23.41 5.66
N SER A 166 -2.11 22.87 6.52
CA SER A 166 -1.79 22.67 7.93
C SER A 166 -1.04 21.36 8.12
N TYR A 167 -0.02 21.36 8.97
CA TYR A 167 0.79 20.22 9.34
C TYR A 167 0.72 20.00 10.83
N GLN A 168 0.47 18.76 11.23
CA GLN A 168 0.45 18.35 12.63
C GLN A 168 1.73 17.59 12.96
N CYS A 169 2.24 17.80 14.15
CA CYS A 169 3.42 17.11 14.65
C CYS A 169 3.08 15.62 14.92
N THR A 170 3.82 14.72 14.31
CA THR A 170 3.64 13.26 14.46
C THR A 170 4.60 12.63 15.46
N GLN A 171 5.67 13.34 15.80
CA GLN A 171 6.68 12.90 16.76
C GLN A 171 7.22 14.12 17.49
N THR A 172 7.18 14.10 18.82
CA THR A 172 7.73 15.17 19.67
C THR A 172 9.20 15.43 19.32
N HIS A 173 9.53 16.69 19.03
CA HIS A 173 10.87 17.09 18.67
C HIS A 173 11.09 18.59 18.88
N THR A 174 12.35 18.99 18.99
CA THR A 174 12.75 20.39 18.87
C THR A 174 12.99 20.74 17.41
N SER A 175 12.42 21.82 16.93
CA SER A 175 12.48 22.21 15.53
C SER A 175 13.86 22.68 15.09
N VAL A 176 14.35 22.12 14.00
CA VAL A 176 15.55 22.50 13.29
C VAL A 176 15.25 22.65 11.79
N ALA A 177 16.12 23.28 11.02
CA ALA A 177 15.87 23.51 9.59
C ALA A 177 15.55 22.23 8.81
N GLU A 178 16.17 21.11 9.19
CA GLU A 178 16.02 19.81 8.53
C GLU A 178 14.66 19.17 8.75
N ASN A 179 13.93 19.54 9.82
CA ASN A 179 12.59 19.01 10.08
C ASN A 179 11.46 20.02 9.81
N ARG A 180 11.77 21.15 9.16
CA ARG A 180 10.76 22.12 8.75
C ARG A 180 9.80 21.49 7.72
N PRO A 181 8.45 21.61 7.89
CA PRO A 181 7.48 21.08 6.93
C PRO A 181 7.78 21.54 5.50
N ILE A 182 7.70 20.61 4.55
CA ILE A 182 7.91 20.77 3.10
C ILE A 182 9.39 20.93 2.72
N SER A 183 10.12 21.83 3.37
CA SER A 183 11.47 22.22 2.95
C SER A 183 12.61 21.48 3.66
N GLY A 184 12.36 20.87 4.81
CA GLY A 184 13.35 20.08 5.53
C GLY A 184 13.51 18.68 4.96
N VAL A 185 14.72 18.13 4.92
CA VAL A 185 14.98 16.78 4.38
C VAL A 185 14.36 15.66 5.20
N SER A 186 14.17 15.87 6.50
CA SER A 186 13.59 14.89 7.42
C SER A 186 12.15 15.19 7.84
N TRP A 187 11.52 16.22 7.27
CA TRP A 187 10.19 16.65 7.68
C TRP A 187 9.12 15.54 7.67
N PRO A 188 9.11 14.57 6.73
CA PRO A 188 8.06 13.53 6.71
C PRO A 188 8.09 12.59 7.93
N LEU A 189 9.18 12.60 8.70
CA LEU A 189 9.30 11.82 9.93
C LEU A 189 8.56 12.48 11.11
N TYR A 190 8.40 13.82 11.05
CA TYR A 190 7.91 14.63 12.17
C TYR A 190 6.56 15.28 11.90
N TRP A 191 6.15 15.40 10.64
CA TRP A 191 4.97 16.14 10.25
C TRP A 191 4.11 15.36 9.26
N GLN A 192 2.81 15.55 9.39
CA GLN A 192 1.82 15.03 8.44
C GLN A 192 0.82 16.13 8.11
N VAL A 193 0.37 16.20 6.85
CA VAL A 193 -0.72 17.08 6.44
C VAL A 193 -2.00 16.69 7.19
N GLY A 194 -2.62 17.67 7.82
CA GLY A 194 -3.88 17.49 8.55
C GLY A 194 -4.07 18.54 9.64
N GLY A 195 -5.23 18.50 10.25
CA GLY A 195 -5.62 19.46 11.26
C GLY A 195 -5.90 20.87 10.72
N SER A 196 -5.99 21.82 11.62
CA SER A 196 -6.16 23.24 11.30
C SER A 196 -5.20 24.06 12.15
N SER A 197 -4.29 24.76 11.52
CA SER A 197 -3.35 25.64 12.19
C SER A 197 -3.09 26.90 11.37
N THR A 198 -3.03 28.02 12.04
CA THR A 198 -2.61 29.31 11.48
C THR A 198 -1.23 29.72 11.97
N THR A 199 -0.61 28.92 12.83
CA THR A 199 0.68 29.21 13.46
C THR A 199 1.82 28.94 12.50
N ALA A 200 2.69 29.92 12.29
CA ALA A 200 3.89 29.72 11.49
C ALA A 200 4.89 28.80 12.20
N TRP A 201 5.62 27.99 11.42
CA TRP A 201 6.71 27.21 11.95
C TRP A 201 7.87 28.11 12.45
N VAL A 202 8.41 27.78 13.60
CA VAL A 202 9.51 28.53 14.26
C VAL A 202 10.64 27.56 14.62
N THR A 203 11.89 27.96 14.38
CA THR A 203 13.09 27.21 14.76
C THR A 203 13.29 27.22 16.29
N ALA A 204 13.91 26.17 16.82
CA ALA A 204 14.21 25.99 18.24
C ALA A 204 12.96 26.05 19.15
N THR A 205 11.84 25.56 18.62
CA THR A 205 10.58 25.41 19.35
C THR A 205 10.31 23.92 19.55
N ASP A 206 9.85 23.56 20.75
CA ASP A 206 9.43 22.19 21.05
C ASP A 206 8.01 21.98 20.53
N TYR A 207 7.86 20.98 19.66
CA TYR A 207 6.57 20.54 19.14
C TYR A 207 6.21 19.19 19.75
N THR A 208 4.98 19.09 20.26
CA THR A 208 4.44 17.85 20.81
C THR A 208 3.63 17.08 19.78
N ASN A 209 3.73 15.77 19.82
CA ASN A 209 2.97 14.92 18.91
C ASN A 209 1.45 15.01 19.16
N ALA A 210 0.71 14.92 18.08
CA ALA A 210 -0.73 14.77 18.13
C ALA A 210 -1.11 13.38 18.63
N GLU A 211 -2.29 13.26 19.22
CA GLU A 211 -2.95 11.98 19.39
C GLU A 211 -3.40 11.47 18.05
N LEU A 212 -2.88 10.31 17.65
CA LEU A 212 -3.01 9.79 16.32
C LEU A 212 -3.48 8.36 16.33
N LEU A 213 -4.39 8.04 15.44
CA LEU A 213 -4.74 6.67 15.12
C LEU A 213 -3.87 6.19 13.98
N TRP A 214 -2.83 5.41 14.29
CA TRP A 214 -1.96 4.80 13.30
C TRP A 214 -2.54 3.50 12.81
N TYR A 215 -2.48 3.27 11.51
CA TYR A 215 -2.93 2.01 10.91
C TYR A 215 -2.01 1.56 9.79
N THR A 216 -1.81 0.23 9.75
CA THR A 216 -1.13 -0.45 8.64
C THR A 216 -2.19 -1.09 7.77
N TYR A 217 -2.18 -0.76 6.50
CA TYR A 217 -3.21 -1.21 5.56
C TYR A 217 -2.60 -1.77 4.29
N LYS A 218 -3.36 -2.65 3.65
CA LYS A 218 -3.10 -3.14 2.30
C LYS A 218 -3.76 -2.19 1.31
N ARG A 219 -2.97 -1.65 0.39
CA ARG A 219 -3.46 -0.88 -0.74
C ARG A 219 -3.50 -1.74 -2.01
N PRO A 220 -4.34 -1.43 -3.02
CA PRO A 220 -4.24 -2.07 -4.32
C PRO A 220 -2.92 -1.73 -5.02
N LEU A 221 -2.53 -2.57 -5.95
CA LEU A 221 -1.45 -2.26 -6.87
C LEU A 221 -1.91 -1.12 -7.80
N TYR A 222 -1.01 -0.18 -8.07
CA TYR A 222 -1.31 0.91 -9.01
C TYR A 222 -1.34 0.40 -10.44
N ASP A 223 -2.30 0.90 -11.20
CA ASP A 223 -2.41 0.64 -12.64
C ASP A 223 -1.31 1.37 -13.42
N PHE A 224 -1.04 0.87 -14.60
CA PHE A 224 -0.22 1.59 -15.57
C PHE A 224 -1.07 2.60 -16.35
N ASP A 225 -0.91 3.87 -16.07
CA ASP A 225 -1.60 4.95 -16.79
C ASP A 225 -0.80 5.43 -18.00
N ALA A 226 0.53 5.60 -17.84
CA ALA A 226 1.41 6.08 -18.89
C ALA A 226 2.38 5.01 -19.41
N ALA A 227 2.88 5.24 -20.63
CA ALA A 227 3.83 4.34 -21.31
C ALA A 227 5.16 4.15 -20.55
N THR A 228 5.52 5.15 -19.76
CA THR A 228 6.77 5.22 -19.00
C THR A 228 6.64 4.77 -17.55
N ASP A 229 5.43 4.37 -17.11
CA ASP A 229 5.21 3.96 -15.74
C ASP A 229 5.98 2.68 -15.43
N ASN A 230 6.54 2.65 -14.24
CA ASN A 230 7.16 1.45 -13.67
C ASN A 230 6.11 0.59 -12.99
N PRO A 231 6.25 -0.75 -13.02
CA PRO A 231 5.40 -1.63 -12.22
C PRO A 231 5.47 -1.27 -10.73
N ASP A 232 4.33 -1.22 -10.08
CA ASP A 232 4.24 -1.08 -8.62
C ASP A 232 4.56 -2.43 -7.93
N MET A 233 5.68 -3.01 -8.33
CA MET A 233 6.17 -4.32 -7.88
C MET A 233 7.70 -4.31 -7.83
N PRO A 234 8.30 -5.15 -6.96
CA PRO A 234 9.74 -5.34 -6.97
C PRO A 234 10.27 -5.81 -8.33
N SER A 235 11.50 -5.43 -8.67
CA SER A 235 12.14 -5.72 -9.98
C SER A 235 12.13 -7.20 -10.39
N GLY A 236 12.14 -8.12 -9.43
CA GLY A 236 12.05 -9.56 -9.68
C GLY A 236 10.75 -10.02 -10.38
N TRP A 237 9.70 -9.21 -10.35
CA TRP A 237 8.41 -9.54 -10.97
C TRP A 237 8.37 -9.35 -12.49
N GLY A 238 9.35 -8.67 -13.08
CA GLY A 238 9.35 -8.38 -14.51
C GLY A 238 9.24 -9.64 -15.38
N ARG A 239 9.96 -10.72 -15.05
CA ARG A 239 9.88 -11.99 -15.79
C ARG A 239 8.47 -12.60 -15.69
N PHE A 240 7.88 -12.62 -14.51
CA PHE A 240 6.52 -13.13 -14.31
C PHE A 240 5.51 -12.34 -15.14
N LEU A 241 5.54 -11.00 -15.07
CA LEU A 241 4.61 -10.14 -15.81
C LEU A 241 4.69 -10.37 -17.33
N ILE A 242 5.91 -10.42 -17.88
CA ILE A 242 6.10 -10.64 -19.34
C ILE A 242 5.50 -11.97 -19.79
N TYR A 243 5.79 -13.07 -19.11
CA TYR A 243 5.30 -14.39 -19.52
C TYR A 243 3.82 -14.61 -19.17
N ARG A 244 3.31 -14.02 -18.08
CA ARG A 244 1.89 -14.04 -17.74
C ARG A 244 1.07 -13.28 -18.79
N LEU A 245 1.52 -12.07 -19.16
CA LEU A 245 0.90 -11.27 -20.21
C LEU A 245 0.95 -11.98 -21.56
N ALA A 246 2.11 -12.50 -21.94
CA ALA A 246 2.25 -13.28 -23.19
C ALA A 246 1.32 -14.48 -23.24
N HIS A 247 1.15 -15.21 -22.13
CA HIS A 247 0.19 -16.31 -22.04
C HIS A 247 -1.25 -15.83 -22.22
N ASP A 248 -1.62 -14.73 -21.59
CA ASP A 248 -2.97 -14.18 -21.58
C ASP A 248 -3.40 -13.78 -23.02
N ILE A 249 -2.54 -13.02 -23.71
CA ILE A 249 -2.82 -12.57 -25.09
C ILE A 249 -2.56 -13.64 -26.15
N SER A 250 -2.00 -14.79 -25.79
CA SER A 250 -1.57 -15.82 -26.77
C SER A 250 -2.69 -16.38 -27.63
N SER A 251 -3.92 -16.40 -27.11
CA SER A 251 -5.11 -16.82 -27.85
C SER A 251 -5.45 -15.87 -28.99
N ASP A 252 -5.30 -14.58 -28.76
CA ASP A 252 -5.68 -13.53 -29.72
C ASP A 252 -4.75 -13.51 -30.94
N TYR A 253 -3.51 -13.96 -30.73
CA TYR A 253 -2.50 -14.10 -31.78
C TYR A 253 -2.39 -15.52 -32.35
N GLY A 254 -3.34 -16.42 -32.03
CA GLY A 254 -3.44 -17.73 -32.63
C GLY A 254 -2.28 -18.70 -32.31
N LEU A 255 -1.59 -18.54 -31.16
CA LEU A 255 -0.52 -19.46 -30.78
C LEU A 255 -1.05 -20.91 -30.59
N PRO A 256 -0.29 -21.91 -31.05
CA PRO A 256 -0.60 -23.32 -30.81
C PRO A 256 -0.73 -23.64 -29.31
N LEU A 257 -1.57 -24.63 -28.99
CA LEU A 257 -1.83 -25.02 -27.59
C LEU A 257 -0.55 -25.41 -26.85
N GLU A 258 0.39 -26.06 -27.52
CA GLU A 258 1.69 -26.47 -26.94
C GLU A 258 2.53 -25.26 -26.52
N GLU A 259 2.60 -24.22 -27.38
CA GLU A 259 3.34 -23.01 -27.06
C GLU A 259 2.67 -22.22 -25.93
N ARG A 260 1.33 -22.20 -25.87
CA ARG A 260 0.59 -21.62 -24.75
C ARG A 260 0.85 -22.37 -23.44
N ALA A 261 0.89 -23.70 -23.47
CA ALA A 261 1.23 -24.52 -22.33
C ALA A 261 2.67 -24.26 -21.83
N TRP A 262 3.61 -24.06 -22.75
CA TRP A 262 4.98 -23.67 -22.45
C TRP A 262 5.07 -22.29 -21.78
N LEU A 263 4.40 -21.26 -22.30
CA LEU A 263 4.31 -19.95 -21.68
C LEU A 263 3.76 -20.04 -20.24
N ARG A 264 2.70 -20.87 -20.08
CA ARG A 264 2.10 -21.13 -18.78
C ARG A 264 3.08 -21.75 -17.78
N SER A 265 3.91 -22.69 -18.22
CA SER A 265 4.89 -23.34 -17.34
C SER A 265 5.95 -22.34 -16.86
N ILE A 266 6.39 -21.44 -17.75
CA ILE A 266 7.43 -20.45 -17.41
C ILE A 266 6.92 -19.39 -16.42
N TYR A 267 5.71 -18.83 -16.66
CA TYR A 267 5.22 -17.85 -15.69
C TYR A 267 4.92 -18.46 -14.33
N LYS A 268 4.46 -19.72 -14.27
CA LYS A 268 4.29 -20.43 -13.00
C LYS A 268 5.63 -20.65 -12.28
N GLU A 269 6.64 -21.11 -12.99
CA GLU A 269 7.99 -21.22 -12.44
C GLU A 269 8.51 -19.86 -11.94
N ALA A 270 8.32 -18.79 -12.71
CA ALA A 270 8.71 -17.45 -12.30
C ALA A 270 7.98 -17.02 -11.03
N TYR A 271 6.67 -17.28 -10.95
CA TYR A 271 5.86 -16.99 -9.76
C TYR A 271 6.33 -17.76 -8.52
N GLU A 272 6.59 -19.05 -8.66
CA GLU A 272 7.08 -19.90 -7.56
C GLU A 272 8.45 -19.42 -7.03
N ASN A 273 9.31 -18.92 -7.92
CA ASN A 273 10.62 -18.38 -7.55
C ASN A 273 10.54 -17.05 -6.79
N LEU A 274 9.44 -16.30 -6.93
CA LEU A 274 9.21 -15.08 -6.16
C LEU A 274 8.90 -15.34 -4.67
N PHE A 275 8.43 -16.55 -4.34
CA PHE A 275 8.04 -16.95 -2.99
C PHE A 275 8.83 -18.17 -2.49
N PRO A 276 10.16 -18.05 -2.30
CA PRO A 276 11.00 -19.20 -1.91
C PRO A 276 10.64 -19.80 -0.55
N SER A 277 9.98 -19.03 0.33
CA SER A 277 9.52 -19.51 1.64
C SER A 277 8.45 -20.61 1.56
N LYS A 278 7.70 -20.71 0.46
CA LYS A 278 6.75 -21.81 0.25
C LYS A 278 7.45 -23.16 0.02
N ARG A 279 8.68 -23.16 -0.47
CA ARG A 279 9.50 -24.39 -0.64
C ARG A 279 10.09 -24.93 0.68
N ALA A 280 10.34 -24.04 1.65
CA ALA A 280 10.99 -24.42 2.91
C ALA A 280 10.07 -25.08 3.93
N VAL A 281 8.74 -25.01 3.76
CA VAL A 281 7.77 -25.56 4.72
C VAL A 281 7.52 -27.07 4.50
N THR A 282 7.90 -27.62 3.35
CA THR A 282 7.64 -29.05 3.04
C THR A 282 8.71 -30.01 3.59
N THR A 283 9.74 -29.52 4.25
CA THR A 283 10.79 -30.36 4.84
C THR A 283 11.06 -30.01 6.30
N LYS A 284 10.03 -29.99 7.15
CA LYS A 284 10.24 -30.23 8.57
C LYS A 284 10.20 -31.75 8.81
N GLU A 285 11.32 -32.39 8.59
CA GLU A 285 11.61 -33.62 9.30
C GLU A 285 11.47 -33.35 10.79
N THR A 286 10.46 -33.97 11.40
CA THR A 286 10.31 -34.06 12.85
C THR A 286 11.50 -34.87 13.38
N ARG A 287 12.61 -34.26 13.73
CA ARG A 287 13.62 -34.88 14.59
C ARG A 287 12.94 -35.17 15.93
N LYS A 288 12.55 -36.41 16.12
CA LYS A 288 12.22 -36.96 17.45
C LYS A 288 13.49 -36.86 18.29
N VAL A 289 13.52 -35.91 19.23
CA VAL A 289 14.52 -35.88 20.29
C VAL A 289 14.16 -37.03 21.22
N GLN A 290 14.95 -38.13 21.16
CA GLN A 290 14.94 -39.17 22.17
C GLN A 290 15.73 -38.64 23.37
N TRP A 291 15.06 -38.48 24.47
CA TRP A 291 15.69 -38.27 25.77
C TRP A 291 16.07 -39.65 26.33
N TYR A 292 17.34 -39.83 26.64
CA TYR A 292 17.84 -40.91 27.47
C TYR A 292 17.94 -40.43 28.92
#